data_c7575063e17385043109be4b70211e2a
#
_entry.id   c7575063e17385043109be4b70211e2a
#
_cell.length_a   1.000
_cell.length_b   1.000
_cell.length_c   1.000
_cell.angle_alpha   90.00
_cell.angle_beta   90.00
_cell.angle_gamma   90.00
#
_symmetry.space_group_name_H-M   'P 1'
#
loop_
_entity.id
_entity.type
_entity.pdbx_description
1 polymer ?
#
loop_
_entity_poly.entity_id
_entity_poly.type
_entity_poly.pdbx_seq_one_letter_code
_entity_poly.pdbx_strand_id
1 'polypeptide(L)'
;MKLGFNEANDRFCKNHSVMMDLELCEKYGFDCIDIQSECLNRDLEAGKITLEEMGAWFQSHHLKMLSYNALCFFNMKQTQEEKDAVMAELDEIIRRCNILGCKMIVVVPSKDMKERGLTPTRREIREDAVAVLKEMVKKCEPHGIRLSLEFCGEPSMTINRFEDAYAIVEEVNSPYVGVTLDQYHFYAMGSGWDTLEKADGKKIFVWHLNGTEDMP
;
A
#
# COMPACT_ATOMS: atom_id res chain seq x y z
N MET A 1 -17.41 -8.38 5.26
CA MET A 1 -16.01 -8.47 4.77
C MET A 1 -16.10 -8.63 3.26
N LYS A 2 -15.26 -7.97 2.50
CA LYS A 2 -15.18 -8.12 1.04
C LYS A 2 -14.03 -9.05 0.70
N LEU A 3 -14.19 -9.85 -0.34
CA LEU A 3 -13.16 -10.71 -0.89
C LEU A 3 -12.45 -9.98 -2.03
N GLY A 4 -11.14 -9.81 -1.91
CA GLY A 4 -10.31 -9.15 -2.91
C GLY A 4 -9.25 -10.07 -3.49
N PHE A 5 -8.80 -9.74 -4.70
CA PHE A 5 -7.62 -10.30 -5.32
C PHE A 5 -6.47 -9.29 -5.20
N ASN A 6 -5.28 -9.76 -4.87
CA ASN A 6 -4.07 -8.92 -4.88
C ASN A 6 -3.23 -9.31 -6.10
N GLU A 7 -3.06 -8.38 -7.03
CA GLU A 7 -2.34 -8.54 -8.29
C GLU A 7 -0.85 -8.90 -8.08
N ALA A 8 -0.31 -8.73 -6.86
CA ALA A 8 1.03 -9.20 -6.54
C ALA A 8 1.20 -10.72 -6.69
N ASN A 9 0.10 -11.50 -6.66
CA ASN A 9 0.14 -12.96 -6.74
C ASN A 9 0.56 -13.47 -8.11
N ASP A 10 0.26 -12.76 -9.18
CA ASP A 10 0.50 -13.22 -10.55
C ASP A 10 1.29 -12.22 -11.43
N ARG A 11 1.73 -11.12 -10.87
CA ARG A 11 2.48 -10.05 -11.58
C ARG A 11 3.67 -10.54 -12.41
N PHE A 12 4.22 -11.70 -12.08
CA PHE A 12 5.34 -12.34 -12.81
C PHE A 12 4.89 -13.40 -13.81
N CYS A 13 3.59 -13.66 -13.95
CA CYS A 13 3.08 -14.58 -14.95
C CYS A 13 3.36 -14.06 -16.38
N LYS A 14 3.75 -14.96 -17.28
CA LYS A 14 4.26 -14.63 -18.61
C LYS A 14 3.32 -13.76 -19.46
N ASN A 15 2.01 -13.95 -19.30
CA ASN A 15 0.99 -13.26 -20.11
C ASN A 15 0.13 -12.32 -19.25
N HIS A 16 0.66 -11.91 -18.10
CA HIS A 16 -0.07 -11.03 -17.21
C HIS A 16 -0.43 -9.68 -17.85
N SER A 17 -1.65 -9.25 -17.63
CA SER A 17 -2.10 -7.88 -17.87
C SER A 17 -3.17 -7.49 -16.85
N VAL A 18 -3.21 -6.21 -16.50
CA VAL A 18 -4.22 -5.68 -15.57
C VAL A 18 -5.64 -6.01 -16.05
N MET A 19 -5.93 -5.87 -17.35
CA MET A 19 -7.25 -6.18 -17.89
C MET A 19 -7.64 -7.65 -17.76
N MET A 20 -6.67 -8.57 -17.91
CA MET A 20 -6.92 -10.00 -17.70
C MET A 20 -7.35 -10.26 -16.26
N ASP A 21 -6.70 -9.64 -15.29
CA ASP A 21 -7.06 -9.79 -13.88
C ASP A 21 -8.41 -9.19 -13.55
N LEU A 22 -8.74 -8.02 -14.12
CA LEU A 22 -10.07 -7.43 -13.95
C LEU A 22 -11.17 -8.37 -14.47
N GLU A 23 -11.00 -8.93 -15.68
CA GLU A 23 -11.97 -9.86 -16.28
C GLU A 23 -12.09 -11.16 -15.49
N LEU A 24 -10.98 -11.72 -15.02
CA LEU A 24 -10.98 -12.94 -14.20
C LEU A 24 -11.63 -12.68 -12.84
N CYS A 25 -11.28 -11.60 -12.16
CA CYS A 25 -11.86 -11.26 -10.86
C CYS A 25 -13.38 -11.01 -10.95
N GLU A 26 -13.82 -10.28 -11.97
CA GLU A 26 -15.25 -10.07 -12.25
C GLU A 26 -15.97 -11.41 -12.50
N LYS A 27 -15.40 -12.26 -13.37
CA LYS A 27 -15.95 -13.57 -13.73
C LYS A 27 -16.10 -14.50 -12.53
N TYR A 28 -15.14 -14.48 -11.62
CA TYR A 28 -15.14 -15.35 -10.44
C TYR A 28 -15.77 -14.72 -9.20
N GLY A 29 -16.33 -13.53 -9.31
CA GLY A 29 -17.14 -12.89 -8.29
C GLY A 29 -16.35 -12.31 -7.12
N PHE A 30 -15.11 -11.83 -7.37
CA PHE A 30 -14.40 -11.02 -6.39
C PHE A 30 -15.12 -9.68 -6.21
N ASP A 31 -15.12 -9.16 -4.98
CA ASP A 31 -15.68 -7.83 -4.68
C ASP A 31 -14.74 -6.70 -5.07
N CYS A 32 -13.43 -6.94 -4.98
CA CYS A 32 -12.43 -5.92 -5.21
C CYS A 32 -11.07 -6.49 -5.64
N ILE A 33 -10.19 -5.59 -6.10
CA ILE A 33 -8.84 -5.92 -6.54
C ILE A 33 -7.85 -4.85 -6.04
N ASP A 34 -6.68 -5.29 -5.55
CA ASP A 34 -5.50 -4.46 -5.33
C ASP A 34 -4.69 -4.38 -6.61
N ILE A 35 -4.55 -3.19 -7.17
CA ILE A 35 -3.79 -2.98 -8.41
C ILE A 35 -2.34 -2.64 -8.07
N GLN A 36 -1.41 -3.45 -8.60
CA GLN A 36 0.02 -3.20 -8.47
C GLN A 36 0.46 -2.06 -9.38
N SER A 37 1.10 -1.05 -8.80
CA SER A 37 1.57 0.13 -9.55
C SER A 37 2.50 -0.21 -10.70
N GLU A 38 3.36 -1.22 -10.51
CA GLU A 38 4.28 -1.71 -11.56
C GLU A 38 3.53 -2.32 -12.75
N CYS A 39 2.50 -3.13 -12.49
CA CYS A 39 1.67 -3.75 -13.52
C CYS A 39 0.88 -2.70 -14.30
N LEU A 40 0.26 -1.76 -13.57
CA LEU A 40 -0.47 -0.66 -14.18
C LEU A 40 0.45 0.21 -15.05
N ASN A 41 1.61 0.63 -14.54
CA ASN A 41 2.56 1.45 -15.30
C ASN A 41 3.02 0.73 -16.57
N ARG A 42 3.40 -0.54 -16.47
CA ARG A 42 3.81 -1.35 -17.62
C ARG A 42 2.74 -1.39 -18.71
N ASP A 43 1.48 -1.60 -18.34
CA ASP A 43 0.40 -1.74 -19.31
C ASP A 43 -0.03 -0.39 -19.90
N LEU A 44 0.03 0.71 -19.13
CA LEU A 44 -0.15 2.09 -19.62
C LEU A 44 0.95 2.48 -20.60
N GLU A 45 2.23 2.24 -20.28
CA GLU A 45 3.38 2.55 -21.13
C GLU A 45 3.37 1.73 -22.42
N ALA A 46 2.91 0.49 -22.36
CA ALA A 46 2.73 -0.36 -23.52
C ALA A 46 1.50 0.00 -24.38
N GLY A 47 0.69 0.96 -23.96
CA GLY A 47 -0.54 1.36 -24.65
C GLY A 47 -1.62 0.28 -24.69
N LYS A 48 -1.59 -0.67 -23.74
CA LYS A 48 -2.59 -1.76 -23.68
C LYS A 48 -3.91 -1.28 -23.09
N ILE A 49 -3.89 -0.25 -22.26
CA ILE A 49 -5.05 0.36 -21.62
C ILE A 49 -4.74 1.83 -21.31
N THR A 50 -5.78 2.64 -21.16
CA THR A 50 -5.73 3.99 -20.59
C THR A 50 -6.38 4.03 -19.21
N LEU A 51 -6.07 5.05 -18.41
CA LEU A 51 -6.72 5.23 -17.11
C LEU A 51 -8.22 5.47 -17.26
N GLU A 52 -8.62 6.19 -18.30
CA GLU A 52 -10.02 6.51 -18.60
C GLU A 52 -10.81 5.26 -18.98
N GLU A 53 -10.26 4.37 -19.81
CA GLU A 53 -10.87 3.08 -20.15
C GLU A 53 -11.02 2.20 -18.92
N MET A 54 -9.99 2.11 -18.10
CA MET A 54 -10.03 1.32 -16.86
C MET A 54 -11.03 1.92 -15.85
N GLY A 55 -11.08 3.24 -15.71
CA GLY A 55 -12.07 3.93 -14.89
C GLY A 55 -13.51 3.66 -15.34
N ALA A 56 -13.77 3.72 -16.66
CA ALA A 56 -15.06 3.39 -17.24
C ALA A 56 -15.43 1.90 -17.02
N TRP A 57 -14.43 1.01 -17.11
CA TRP A 57 -14.62 -0.41 -16.81
C TRP A 57 -15.10 -0.62 -15.38
N PHE A 58 -14.42 -0.03 -14.35
CA PHE A 58 -14.85 -0.13 -12.96
C PHE A 58 -16.22 0.48 -12.67
N GLN A 59 -16.63 1.49 -13.43
CA GLN A 59 -17.98 2.07 -13.30
C GLN A 59 -19.07 1.11 -13.76
N SER A 60 -18.80 0.30 -14.78
CA SER A 60 -19.78 -0.58 -15.44
C SER A 60 -19.80 -2.02 -14.87
N HIS A 61 -18.85 -2.41 -14.02
CA HIS A 61 -18.70 -3.76 -13.47
C HIS A 61 -18.90 -3.80 -11.96
N HIS A 62 -19.15 -5.01 -11.43
CA HIS A 62 -19.28 -5.24 -9.99
C HIS A 62 -17.96 -5.01 -9.25
N LEU A 63 -16.87 -5.54 -9.81
CA LEU A 63 -15.53 -5.43 -9.24
C LEU A 63 -15.13 -3.95 -9.03
N LYS A 64 -14.51 -3.65 -7.88
CA LYS A 64 -14.02 -2.30 -7.58
C LYS A 64 -12.54 -2.33 -7.22
N MET A 65 -11.83 -1.26 -7.56
CA MET A 65 -10.45 -1.10 -7.11
C MET A 65 -10.43 -0.86 -5.60
N LEU A 66 -9.79 -1.77 -4.85
CA LEU A 66 -9.64 -1.67 -3.40
C LEU A 66 -8.58 -0.64 -3.06
N SER A 67 -7.38 -0.82 -3.61
CA SER A 67 -6.25 0.07 -3.37
C SER A 67 -5.36 0.24 -4.59
N TYR A 68 -4.62 1.34 -4.61
CA TYR A 68 -3.43 1.56 -5.42
C TYR A 68 -2.22 1.03 -4.63
N ASN A 69 -1.58 -0.04 -5.08
CA ASN A 69 -0.49 -0.73 -4.38
C ASN A 69 0.81 -0.64 -5.19
N ALA A 70 1.78 0.26 -4.87
CA ALA A 70 1.79 1.14 -3.73
C ALA A 70 2.60 2.43 -4.02
N LEU A 71 2.51 3.39 -3.10
CA LEU A 71 3.52 4.43 -2.95
C LEU A 71 4.65 3.89 -2.10
N CYS A 72 5.82 3.63 -2.72
CA CYS A 72 6.94 2.97 -2.06
C CYS A 72 7.95 3.96 -1.49
N PHE A 73 8.59 3.55 -0.37
CA PHE A 73 9.74 4.23 0.22
C PHE A 73 9.46 5.68 0.63
N PHE A 74 8.31 5.91 1.29
CA PHE A 74 7.82 7.25 1.57
C PHE A 74 8.60 8.00 2.66
N ASN A 75 9.22 7.29 3.62
CA ASN A 75 9.85 7.88 4.82
C ASN A 75 11.38 7.92 4.74
N MET A 76 12.03 8.53 5.75
CA MET A 76 13.50 8.61 5.89
C MET A 76 14.22 9.25 4.69
N LYS A 77 13.59 10.21 4.03
CA LYS A 77 14.18 10.99 2.95
C LYS A 77 15.13 12.06 3.52
N GLN A 78 16.34 12.13 2.98
CA GLN A 78 17.42 12.96 3.54
C GLN A 78 17.43 14.39 2.99
N THR A 79 17.04 14.54 1.73
CA THR A 79 17.05 15.84 1.06
C THR A 79 15.63 16.37 0.84
N GLN A 80 15.50 17.68 0.67
CA GLN A 80 14.21 18.28 0.31
C GLN A 80 13.74 17.76 -1.05
N GLU A 81 14.64 17.58 -2.00
CA GLU A 81 14.34 17.05 -3.33
C GLU A 81 13.73 15.64 -3.25
N GLU A 82 14.30 14.75 -2.42
CA GLU A 82 13.72 13.41 -2.19
C GLU A 82 12.32 13.49 -1.57
N LYS A 83 12.09 14.41 -0.64
CA LYS A 83 10.78 14.63 0.00
C LYS A 83 9.76 15.14 -1.00
N ASP A 84 10.16 16.12 -1.80
CA ASP A 84 9.31 16.70 -2.84
C ASP A 84 8.95 15.68 -3.92
N ALA A 85 9.88 14.80 -4.28
CA ALA A 85 9.63 13.70 -5.23
C ALA A 85 8.55 12.73 -4.71
N VAL A 86 8.60 12.35 -3.44
CA VAL A 86 7.56 11.51 -2.82
C VAL A 86 6.18 12.19 -2.85
N MET A 87 6.14 13.49 -2.56
CA MET A 87 4.89 14.25 -2.58
C MET A 87 4.34 14.47 -4.01
N ALA A 88 5.22 14.61 -4.99
CA ALA A 88 4.82 14.69 -6.41
C ALA A 88 4.28 13.35 -6.92
N GLU A 89 4.90 12.23 -6.53
CA GLU A 89 4.40 10.89 -6.82
C GLU A 89 3.02 10.67 -6.18
N LEU A 90 2.83 11.09 -4.92
CA LEU A 90 1.52 11.04 -4.26
C LEU A 90 0.46 11.84 -5.03
N ASP A 91 0.77 13.06 -5.51
CA ASP A 91 -0.16 13.87 -6.29
C ASP A 91 -0.61 13.14 -7.58
N GLU A 92 0.33 12.49 -8.28
CA GLU A 92 0.00 11.69 -9.46
C GLU A 92 -0.86 10.47 -9.10
N ILE A 93 -0.55 9.77 -8.00
CA ILE A 93 -1.36 8.63 -7.54
C ILE A 93 -2.77 9.09 -7.15
N ILE A 94 -2.92 10.24 -6.48
CA ILE A 94 -4.24 10.83 -6.17
C ILE A 94 -5.03 11.12 -7.45
N ARG A 95 -4.38 11.69 -8.48
CA ARG A 95 -5.02 11.93 -9.79
C ARG A 95 -5.52 10.63 -10.40
N ARG A 96 -4.67 9.58 -10.42
CA ARG A 96 -5.04 8.25 -10.92
C ARG A 96 -6.19 7.63 -10.12
N CYS A 97 -6.11 7.68 -8.81
CA CYS A 97 -7.15 7.17 -7.92
C CYS A 97 -8.51 7.84 -8.18
N ASN A 98 -8.54 9.13 -8.44
CA ASN A 98 -9.78 9.85 -8.77
C ASN A 98 -10.38 9.37 -10.10
N ILE A 99 -9.57 9.09 -11.12
CA ILE A 99 -10.03 8.56 -12.42
C ILE A 99 -10.55 7.12 -12.24
N LEU A 100 -9.82 6.29 -11.51
CA LEU A 100 -10.13 4.88 -11.30
C LEU A 100 -11.24 4.64 -10.25
N GLY A 101 -11.67 5.67 -9.53
CA GLY A 101 -12.63 5.53 -8.43
C GLY A 101 -12.05 4.87 -7.17
N CYS A 102 -10.72 4.77 -7.07
CA CYS A 102 -10.03 4.21 -5.92
C CYS A 102 -10.02 5.17 -4.72
N LYS A 103 -10.20 4.64 -3.51
CA LYS A 103 -10.23 5.44 -2.28
C LYS A 103 -9.20 4.98 -1.24
N MET A 104 -8.18 4.24 -1.67
CA MET A 104 -7.11 3.78 -0.79
C MET A 104 -5.78 3.70 -1.54
N ILE A 105 -4.72 4.14 -0.88
CA ILE A 105 -3.33 4.00 -1.33
C ILE A 105 -2.60 3.20 -0.26
N VAL A 106 -1.96 2.10 -0.66
CA VAL A 106 -1.00 1.40 0.19
C VAL A 106 0.31 2.20 0.19
N VAL A 107 0.87 2.44 1.35
CA VAL A 107 2.15 3.13 1.51
C VAL A 107 3.17 2.20 2.15
N VAL A 108 4.31 2.05 1.49
CA VAL A 108 5.37 1.11 1.87
C VAL A 108 6.58 1.87 2.40
N PRO A 109 7.15 1.47 3.56
CA PRO A 109 8.28 2.16 4.19
C PRO A 109 9.57 2.03 3.37
N SER A 110 10.52 2.91 3.65
CA SER A 110 11.87 2.87 3.06
C SER A 110 12.69 1.70 3.59
N LYS A 111 13.72 1.32 2.83
CA LYS A 111 14.62 0.21 3.14
C LYS A 111 16.09 0.58 2.95
N ASP A 112 16.97 -0.36 3.28
CA ASP A 112 18.41 -0.32 3.00
C ASP A 112 19.10 0.92 3.57
N MET A 113 18.70 1.37 4.79
CA MET A 113 19.26 2.56 5.42
C MET A 113 20.78 2.46 5.61
N LYS A 114 21.30 1.28 5.95
CA LYS A 114 22.75 1.06 6.13
C LYS A 114 23.52 1.28 4.83
N GLU A 115 22.98 0.86 3.69
CA GLU A 115 23.60 1.05 2.36
C GLU A 115 23.63 2.54 1.99
N ARG A 116 22.69 3.31 2.52
CA ARG A 116 22.64 4.77 2.41
C ARG A 116 23.51 5.51 3.44
N GLY A 117 24.30 4.77 4.25
CA GLY A 117 25.14 5.33 5.31
C GLY A 117 24.36 5.83 6.54
N LEU A 118 23.12 5.37 6.72
CA LEU A 118 22.21 5.80 7.79
C LEU A 118 21.98 4.67 8.80
N THR A 119 21.93 5.04 10.07
CA THR A 119 21.63 4.13 11.17
C THR A 119 20.56 4.72 12.09
N PRO A 120 19.33 4.97 11.56
CA PRO A 120 18.29 5.60 12.36
C PRO A 120 17.82 4.68 13.49
N THR A 121 17.50 5.27 14.62
CA THR A 121 16.83 4.57 15.71
C THR A 121 15.34 4.32 15.35
N ARG A 122 14.70 3.35 16.02
CA ARG A 122 13.25 3.12 15.86
C ARG A 122 12.42 4.38 16.15
N ARG A 123 12.89 5.17 17.11
CA ARG A 123 12.24 6.44 17.47
C ARG A 123 12.30 7.44 16.31
N GLU A 124 13.45 7.64 15.70
CA GLU A 124 13.62 8.55 14.55
C GLU A 124 12.80 8.10 13.35
N ILE A 125 12.78 6.79 13.06
CA ILE A 125 11.93 6.21 12.01
C ILE A 125 10.44 6.51 12.27
N ARG A 126 9.98 6.35 13.51
CA ARG A 126 8.60 6.59 13.88
C ARG A 126 8.24 8.07 13.78
N GLU A 127 9.06 8.96 14.35
CA GLU A 127 8.84 10.40 14.31
C GLU A 127 8.78 10.92 12.86
N ASP A 128 9.69 10.47 12.00
CA ASP A 128 9.70 10.83 10.57
C ASP A 128 8.46 10.28 9.85
N ALA A 129 8.13 8.99 10.00
CA ALA A 129 6.97 8.39 9.36
C ALA A 129 5.64 9.08 9.76
N VAL A 130 5.48 9.41 11.04
CA VAL A 130 4.32 10.15 11.55
C VAL A 130 4.23 11.53 10.91
N ALA A 131 5.35 12.25 10.81
CA ALA A 131 5.37 13.58 10.21
C ALA A 131 4.99 13.52 8.72
N VAL A 132 5.58 12.59 7.96
CA VAL A 132 5.31 12.43 6.52
C VAL A 132 3.86 12.01 6.29
N LEU A 133 3.34 11.03 7.03
CA LEU A 133 1.94 10.60 6.88
C LEU A 133 0.94 11.72 7.19
N LYS A 134 1.22 12.58 8.18
CA LYS A 134 0.37 13.75 8.46
C LYS A 134 0.33 14.74 7.28
N GLU A 135 1.45 14.95 6.59
CA GLU A 135 1.48 15.80 5.38
C GLU A 135 0.75 15.12 4.21
N MET A 136 0.93 13.80 4.03
CA MET A 136 0.20 13.05 3.00
C MET A 136 -1.32 13.10 3.22
N VAL A 137 -1.79 13.00 4.46
CA VAL A 137 -3.22 13.09 4.80
C VAL A 137 -3.81 14.40 4.31
N LYS A 138 -3.12 15.54 4.48
CA LYS A 138 -3.61 16.85 4.01
C LYS A 138 -3.91 16.86 2.50
N LYS A 139 -3.16 16.07 1.72
CA LYS A 139 -3.37 15.92 0.27
C LYS A 139 -4.48 14.93 -0.05
N CYS A 140 -4.58 13.83 0.69
CA CYS A 140 -5.51 12.73 0.42
C CYS A 140 -6.94 13.01 0.90
N GLU A 141 -7.08 13.64 2.07
CA GLU A 141 -8.38 13.90 2.72
C GLU A 141 -9.38 14.66 1.83
N PRO A 142 -9.00 15.73 1.08
CA PRO A 142 -9.93 16.43 0.18
C PRO A 142 -10.54 15.54 -0.91
N HIS A 143 -9.87 14.41 -1.23
CA HIS A 143 -10.30 13.43 -2.22
C HIS A 143 -11.00 12.23 -1.60
N GLY A 144 -11.12 12.19 -0.26
CA GLY A 144 -11.65 11.05 0.48
C GLY A 144 -10.81 9.78 0.32
N ILE A 145 -9.50 9.93 0.05
CA ILE A 145 -8.54 8.83 -0.12
C ILE A 145 -7.86 8.55 1.21
N ARG A 146 -7.78 7.28 1.58
CA ARG A 146 -7.13 6.79 2.79
C ARG A 146 -5.75 6.23 2.46
N LEU A 147 -4.85 6.29 3.44
CA LEU A 147 -3.51 5.73 3.39
C LEU A 147 -3.48 4.46 4.25
N SER A 148 -3.04 3.35 3.70
CA SER A 148 -2.89 2.08 4.41
C SER A 148 -1.41 1.74 4.53
N LEU A 149 -0.83 1.91 5.72
CA LEU A 149 0.58 1.63 5.99
C LEU A 149 0.81 0.12 6.01
N GLU A 150 1.56 -0.38 5.06
CA GLU A 150 1.99 -1.77 5.02
C GLU A 150 3.40 -1.88 5.61
N PHE A 151 3.52 -2.58 6.73
CA PHE A 151 4.83 -2.99 7.23
C PHE A 151 5.34 -4.16 6.40
N CYS A 152 6.60 -4.16 6.05
CA CYS A 152 7.18 -5.21 5.21
C CYS A 152 8.13 -6.08 6.04
N GLY A 153 7.82 -7.36 6.17
CA GLY A 153 8.52 -8.34 7.00
C GLY A 153 9.90 -8.71 6.46
N GLU A 154 10.79 -7.73 6.33
CA GLU A 154 12.16 -7.87 5.86
C GLU A 154 13.11 -7.04 6.75
N PRO A 155 14.29 -7.58 7.15
CA PRO A 155 15.22 -6.89 8.06
C PRO A 155 15.72 -5.53 7.55
N SER A 156 15.76 -5.34 6.23
CA SER A 156 16.21 -4.08 5.60
C SER A 156 15.17 -2.95 5.67
N MET A 157 13.91 -3.27 5.92
CA MET A 157 12.81 -2.30 5.95
C MET A 157 12.81 -1.49 7.24
N THR A 158 12.51 -0.21 7.14
CA THR A 158 12.48 0.70 8.30
C THR A 158 11.33 0.40 9.25
N ILE A 159 10.18 -0.01 8.71
CA ILE A 159 9.00 -0.42 9.48
C ILE A 159 8.68 -1.84 9.05
N ASN A 160 9.05 -2.82 9.85
CA ASN A 160 9.01 -4.23 9.48
C ASN A 160 8.22 -5.12 10.45
N ARG A 161 7.53 -4.52 11.43
CA ARG A 161 6.65 -5.23 12.37
C ARG A 161 5.32 -4.52 12.50
N PHE A 162 4.28 -5.30 12.78
CA PHE A 162 2.93 -4.78 12.99
C PHE A 162 2.87 -3.75 14.11
N GLU A 163 3.50 -4.02 15.25
CA GLU A 163 3.48 -3.13 16.41
C GLU A 163 4.11 -1.77 16.12
N ASP A 164 5.15 -1.71 15.29
CA ASP A 164 5.77 -0.44 14.88
C ASP A 164 4.82 0.36 13.96
N ALA A 165 4.20 -0.32 12.97
CA ALA A 165 3.23 0.29 12.06
C ALA A 165 1.98 0.77 12.80
N TYR A 166 1.43 -0.08 13.69
CA TYR A 166 0.24 0.25 14.46
C TYR A 166 0.48 1.46 15.38
N ALA A 167 1.65 1.50 16.05
CA ALA A 167 2.02 2.64 16.90
C ALA A 167 2.15 3.96 16.10
N ILE A 168 2.64 3.91 14.85
CA ILE A 168 2.68 5.07 13.94
C ILE A 168 1.26 5.53 13.60
N VAL A 169 0.38 4.59 13.23
CA VAL A 169 -1.03 4.90 12.90
C VAL A 169 -1.77 5.50 14.10
N GLU A 170 -1.53 4.98 15.30
CA GLU A 170 -2.08 5.55 16.55
C GLU A 170 -1.62 7.01 16.76
N GLU A 171 -0.33 7.29 16.55
CA GLU A 171 0.23 8.63 16.75
C GLU A 171 -0.15 9.63 15.66
N VAL A 172 -0.34 9.19 14.42
CA VAL A 172 -0.93 10.02 13.35
C VAL A 172 -2.33 10.46 13.74
N ASN A 173 -3.08 9.57 14.37
CA ASN A 173 -4.44 9.80 14.91
C ASN A 173 -5.39 10.43 13.88
N SER A 174 -5.44 9.86 12.68
CA SER A 174 -6.32 10.29 11.59
C SER A 174 -7.23 9.13 11.14
N PRO A 175 -8.50 9.36 10.81
CA PRO A 175 -9.38 8.36 10.23
C PRO A 175 -8.97 7.99 8.79
N TYR A 176 -8.05 8.76 8.20
CA TYR A 176 -7.51 8.53 6.86
C TYR A 176 -6.25 7.68 6.87
N VAL A 177 -5.74 7.24 8.03
CA VAL A 177 -4.55 6.38 8.12
C VAL A 177 -4.87 5.12 8.90
N GLY A 178 -4.55 3.98 8.30
CA GLY A 178 -4.68 2.65 8.90
C GLY A 178 -3.54 1.74 8.48
N VAL A 179 -3.64 0.47 8.82
CA VAL A 179 -2.62 -0.56 8.55
C VAL A 179 -3.13 -1.53 7.49
N THR A 180 -2.27 -1.90 6.56
CA THR A 180 -2.40 -3.15 5.79
C THR A 180 -1.73 -4.26 6.61
N LEU A 181 -2.54 -5.21 7.08
CA LEU A 181 -2.09 -6.39 7.81
C LEU A 181 -1.80 -7.49 6.80
N ASP A 182 -0.53 -7.67 6.46
CA ASP A 182 -0.08 -8.81 5.64
C ASP A 182 0.38 -9.96 6.53
N GLN A 183 -0.19 -11.15 6.30
CA GLN A 183 0.06 -12.32 7.14
C GLN A 183 1.50 -12.83 7.00
N TYR A 184 2.07 -12.80 5.81
CA TYR A 184 3.47 -13.18 5.60
C TYR A 184 4.40 -12.21 6.32
N HIS A 185 4.19 -10.92 6.15
CA HIS A 185 5.01 -9.88 6.80
C HIS A 185 4.90 -9.93 8.33
N PHE A 186 3.71 -10.23 8.84
CA PHE A 186 3.49 -10.40 10.28
C PHE A 186 4.33 -11.57 10.84
N TYR A 187 4.34 -12.69 10.14
CA TYR A 187 5.09 -13.88 10.54
C TYR A 187 6.60 -13.68 10.38
N ALA A 188 7.06 -13.16 9.24
CA ALA A 188 8.47 -13.14 8.84
C ALA A 188 9.39 -12.40 9.83
N MET A 189 8.91 -11.36 10.50
CA MET A 189 9.67 -10.60 11.50
C MET A 189 9.23 -10.85 12.94
N GLY A 190 8.37 -11.84 13.16
CA GLY A 190 7.90 -12.23 14.48
C GLY A 190 7.13 -11.10 15.18
N SER A 191 6.16 -10.50 14.49
CA SER A 191 5.26 -9.52 15.09
C SER A 191 4.44 -10.14 16.23
N GLY A 192 4.17 -9.35 17.28
CA GLY A 192 3.53 -9.81 18.50
C GLY A 192 2.01 -9.88 18.40
N TRP A 193 1.44 -11.05 18.71
CA TRP A 193 -0.02 -11.25 18.77
C TRP A 193 -0.71 -10.34 19.79
N ASP A 194 -0.05 -10.05 20.90
CA ASP A 194 -0.59 -9.20 21.98
C ASP A 194 -0.98 -7.80 21.50
N THR A 195 -0.24 -7.25 20.53
CA THR A 195 -0.57 -5.95 19.93
C THR A 195 -1.75 -6.07 18.99
N LEU A 196 -1.79 -7.13 18.17
CA LEU A 196 -2.89 -7.37 17.25
C LEU A 196 -4.23 -7.61 17.98
N GLU A 197 -4.22 -8.38 19.07
CA GLU A 197 -5.41 -8.65 19.88
C GLU A 197 -6.01 -7.38 20.52
N LYS A 198 -5.17 -6.39 20.79
CA LYS A 198 -5.58 -5.11 21.40
C LYS A 198 -5.86 -4.02 20.38
N ALA A 199 -5.54 -4.26 19.10
CA ALA A 199 -5.68 -3.27 18.06
C ALA A 199 -7.16 -2.95 17.77
N ASP A 200 -7.46 -1.69 17.52
CA ASP A 200 -8.77 -1.30 16.97
C ASP A 200 -8.89 -1.78 15.52
N GLY A 201 -9.76 -2.75 15.29
CA GLY A 201 -9.99 -3.31 13.95
C GLY A 201 -10.43 -2.27 12.91
N LYS A 202 -10.93 -1.10 13.32
CA LYS A 202 -11.24 0.01 12.40
C LYS A 202 -10.00 0.66 11.80
N LYS A 203 -8.84 0.45 12.40
CA LYS A 203 -7.55 0.91 11.90
C LYS A 203 -6.82 -0.11 11.04
N ILE A 204 -7.35 -1.32 10.89
CA ILE A 204 -6.90 -2.32 9.95
C ILE A 204 -7.76 -2.20 8.70
N PHE A 205 -7.21 -1.59 7.64
CA PHE A 205 -7.97 -1.27 6.43
C PHE A 205 -8.00 -2.42 5.43
N VAL A 206 -6.89 -3.14 5.34
CA VAL A 206 -6.70 -4.26 4.42
C VAL A 206 -6.08 -5.42 5.18
N TRP A 207 -6.49 -6.63 4.83
CA TRP A 207 -5.85 -7.85 5.28
C TRP A 207 -5.42 -8.66 4.07
N HIS A 208 -4.11 -8.76 3.85
CA HIS A 208 -3.53 -9.64 2.85
C HIS A 208 -3.36 -11.04 3.43
N LEU A 209 -4.16 -11.97 2.91
CA LEU A 209 -4.08 -13.39 3.26
C LEU A 209 -3.13 -14.08 2.29
N ASN A 210 -2.09 -14.64 2.82
CA ASN A 210 -1.11 -15.42 2.09
C ASN A 210 -0.57 -16.53 2.99
N GLY A 211 0.07 -17.52 2.38
CA GLY A 211 0.76 -18.59 3.08
C GLY A 211 2.28 -18.40 2.99
N THR A 212 2.97 -18.99 3.94
CA THR A 212 4.43 -19.17 3.86
C THR A 212 4.74 -20.60 4.24
N GLU A 213 5.77 -21.17 3.60
CA GLU A 213 6.40 -22.38 4.08
C GLU A 213 7.22 -22.06 5.33
N ASP A 214 7.54 -23.08 6.13
CA ASP A 214 8.42 -22.90 7.28
C ASP A 214 9.72 -22.24 6.84
N MET A 215 9.96 -21.06 7.37
CA MET A 215 11.23 -20.38 7.13
C MET A 215 12.31 -21.07 7.94
N PRO A 216 13.48 -21.38 7.34
CA PRO A 216 14.55 -22.06 8.03
C PRO A 216 15.17 -21.24 9.17
#